data_ddb067547b8e06f14448e9fbc0bcd58d
#
_entry.id   ddb067547b8e06f14448e9fbc0bcd58d
#
_cell.length_a   1.000
_cell.length_b   1.000
_cell.length_c   1.000
_cell.angle_alpha   90.00
_cell.angle_beta   90.00
_cell.angle_gamma   90.00
#
_symmetry.space_group_name_H-M   'P 1'
#
loop_
_entity.id
_entity.type
_entity.pdbx_description
1 polymer ?
#
loop_
_entity_poly.entity_id
_entity_poly.type
_entity_poly.pdbx_seq_one_letter_code
_entity_poly.pdbx_strand_id
1 'polypeptide(L)'
;MKHLLRLTMIAAIVVMMTACGNSKLKVEDLKKAEATLFNDDMTANKEAVPEVVDLFCQYVNENPEAEDAPNWLFKALEISVGYLEPQKAIEIGEKLFENYPDYGKTPVGMFMLGTMVYEDKLGELGKAKMLYEKLIADYPDSEFAPVAQQAILNLGKTPEEIIREFEEMNLIDSVPAI
;
A
#
# COMPACT_ATOMS: atom_id res chain seq x y z
N MET A 1 29.62 8.16 12.64
CA MET A 1 30.37 7.89 11.41
C MET A 1 29.69 6.94 10.45
N LYS A 2 29.13 5.79 10.92
CA LYS A 2 28.43 4.80 10.03
C LYS A 2 27.16 5.37 9.39
N HIS A 3 26.38 6.20 10.09
CA HIS A 3 25.17 6.84 9.54
C HIS A 3 25.48 7.89 8.47
N LEU A 4 26.56 8.66 8.69
CA LEU A 4 27.00 9.67 7.71
C LEU A 4 27.47 9.01 6.39
N LEU A 5 28.09 7.84 6.50
CA LEU A 5 28.58 7.08 5.33
C LEU A 5 27.42 6.47 4.53
N ARG A 6 26.30 6.11 5.18
CA ARG A 6 25.09 5.57 4.54
C ARG A 6 24.26 6.66 3.88
N LEU A 7 24.08 7.80 4.55
CA LEU A 7 23.43 8.97 3.94
C LEU A 7 24.20 9.42 2.68
N THR A 8 25.54 9.38 2.73
CA THR A 8 26.37 9.70 1.56
C THR A 8 26.28 8.65 0.46
N MET A 9 25.99 7.38 0.79
CA MET A 9 25.86 6.32 -0.22
C MET A 9 24.51 6.43 -0.96
N ILE A 10 23.43 6.77 -0.26
CA ILE A 10 22.12 7.02 -0.89
C ILE A 10 22.18 8.30 -1.72
N ALA A 11 22.68 9.39 -1.14
CA ALA A 11 22.91 10.64 -1.87
C ALA A 11 23.87 10.47 -3.08
N ALA A 12 24.84 9.56 -2.99
CA ALA A 12 25.76 9.26 -4.10
C ALA A 12 25.07 8.49 -5.23
N ILE A 13 24.08 7.65 -4.95
CA ILE A 13 23.30 6.96 -5.99
C ILE A 13 22.46 7.99 -6.77
N VAL A 14 21.80 8.91 -6.09
CA VAL A 14 21.00 9.97 -6.73
C VAL A 14 21.89 10.98 -7.46
N VAL A 15 23.03 11.40 -6.87
CA VAL A 15 23.96 12.34 -7.51
C VAL A 15 24.67 11.71 -8.72
N MET A 16 24.93 10.41 -8.73
CA MET A 16 25.47 9.75 -9.93
C MET A 16 24.44 9.66 -11.07
N MET A 17 23.14 9.61 -10.75
CA MET A 17 22.09 9.61 -11.77
C MET A 17 21.87 10.99 -12.40
N THR A 18 22.11 12.08 -11.67
CA THR A 18 22.02 13.45 -12.21
C THR A 18 23.28 13.93 -12.93
N ALA A 19 24.45 13.30 -12.68
CA ALA A 19 25.73 13.71 -13.25
C ALA A 19 26.12 13.02 -14.57
N CYS A 20 25.43 11.90 -14.93
CA CYS A 20 25.61 11.23 -16.21
C CYS A 20 24.31 11.26 -16.98
N GLY A 21 24.27 12.02 -18.09
CA GLY A 21 23.11 12.24 -18.92
C GLY A 21 22.29 10.98 -19.20
N ASN A 22 21.00 11.09 -18.95
CA ASN A 22 19.89 10.31 -19.55
C ASN A 22 19.98 8.77 -19.50
N SER A 23 20.59 8.16 -18.49
CA SER A 23 20.44 6.72 -18.29
C SER A 23 19.11 6.45 -17.59
N LYS A 24 18.19 5.76 -18.29
CA LYS A 24 16.93 5.28 -17.68
C LYS A 24 17.25 4.46 -16.43
N LEU A 25 16.41 4.62 -15.41
CA LEU A 25 16.45 3.80 -14.20
C LEU A 25 16.36 2.30 -14.57
N LYS A 26 17.18 1.48 -13.92
CA LYS A 26 17.18 0.02 -14.13
C LYS A 26 16.65 -0.67 -12.88
N VAL A 27 16.12 -1.86 -13.07
CA VAL A 27 15.61 -2.72 -11.97
C VAL A 27 16.68 -2.98 -10.89
N GLU A 28 17.96 -3.08 -11.29
CA GLU A 28 19.08 -3.23 -10.36
C GLU A 28 19.23 -2.04 -9.41
N ASP A 29 18.90 -0.83 -9.87
CA ASP A 29 18.95 0.38 -9.05
C ASP A 29 17.80 0.38 -8.02
N LEU A 30 16.63 -0.07 -8.43
CA LEU A 30 15.48 -0.23 -7.54
C LEU A 30 15.75 -1.28 -6.44
N LYS A 31 16.33 -2.43 -6.80
CA LYS A 31 16.71 -3.47 -5.84
C LYS A 31 17.74 -2.99 -4.83
N LYS A 32 18.71 -2.19 -5.27
CA LYS A 32 19.70 -1.57 -4.37
C LYS A 32 19.03 -0.57 -3.41
N ALA A 33 18.13 0.26 -3.93
CA ALA A 33 17.37 1.19 -3.11
C ALA A 33 16.46 0.44 -2.11
N GLU A 34 15.75 -0.59 -2.54
CA GLU A 34 14.93 -1.45 -1.67
C GLU A 34 15.74 -2.04 -0.50
N ALA A 35 16.97 -2.47 -0.75
CA ALA A 35 17.86 -2.99 0.29
C ALA A 35 18.23 -1.96 1.36
N THR A 36 18.10 -0.65 1.10
CA THR A 36 18.34 0.41 2.09
C THR A 36 17.18 0.64 3.06
N LEU A 37 16.02 0.02 2.81
CA LEU A 37 14.84 0.11 3.70
C LEU A 37 15.05 -0.59 5.04
N PHE A 38 16.09 -1.40 5.17
CA PHE A 38 16.42 -2.11 6.40
C PHE A 38 17.81 -1.74 6.90
N ASN A 39 17.91 -1.56 8.20
CA ASN A 39 19.18 -1.42 8.91
C ASN A 39 19.88 -2.78 9.05
N ASP A 40 21.13 -2.78 9.54
CA ASP A 40 21.91 -4.02 9.76
C ASP A 40 21.25 -4.96 10.80
N ASP A 41 20.45 -4.41 11.71
CA ASP A 41 19.68 -5.14 12.72
C ASP A 41 18.27 -5.54 12.24
N MET A 42 17.99 -5.40 10.95
CA MET A 42 16.70 -5.68 10.30
C MET A 42 15.54 -4.77 10.73
N THR A 43 15.81 -3.67 11.44
CA THR A 43 14.79 -2.66 11.71
C THR A 43 14.56 -1.77 10.47
N ALA A 44 13.33 -1.21 10.35
CA ALA A 44 13.00 -0.34 9.23
C ALA A 44 13.83 0.97 9.26
N ASN A 45 14.47 1.28 8.15
CA ASN A 45 15.17 2.55 7.94
C ASN A 45 14.21 3.61 7.40
N LYS A 46 13.49 4.26 8.31
CA LYS A 46 12.46 5.25 7.97
C LYS A 46 13.02 6.46 7.19
N GLU A 47 14.29 6.78 7.35
CA GLU A 47 14.94 7.89 6.65
C GLU A 47 15.09 7.62 5.15
N ALA A 48 15.25 6.36 4.75
CA ALA A 48 15.38 5.97 3.35
C ALA A 48 14.02 5.87 2.62
N VAL A 49 12.91 5.73 3.36
CA VAL A 49 11.58 5.45 2.79
C VAL A 49 11.14 6.45 1.73
N PRO A 50 11.18 7.78 1.94
CA PRO A 50 10.69 8.72 0.94
C PRO A 50 11.45 8.60 -0.39
N GLU A 51 12.77 8.50 -0.34
CA GLU A 51 13.64 8.42 -1.51
C GLU A 51 13.40 7.12 -2.28
N VAL A 52 13.26 5.99 -1.58
CA VAL A 52 13.00 4.68 -2.22
C VAL A 52 11.65 4.66 -2.90
N VAL A 53 10.61 5.20 -2.25
CA VAL A 53 9.26 5.30 -2.83
C VAL A 53 9.27 6.19 -4.08
N ASP A 54 9.94 7.34 -4.02
CA ASP A 54 10.05 8.23 -5.17
C ASP A 54 10.77 7.57 -6.33
N LEU A 55 11.82 6.78 -6.07
CA LEU A 55 12.56 6.05 -7.09
C LEU A 55 11.69 4.98 -7.77
N PHE A 56 10.86 4.24 -7.00
CA PHE A 56 9.92 3.28 -7.57
C PHE A 56 8.87 3.97 -8.45
N CYS A 57 8.31 5.08 -7.97
CA CYS A 57 7.37 5.87 -8.76
C CYS A 57 8.00 6.45 -10.02
N GLN A 58 9.26 6.92 -9.95
CA GLN A 58 9.99 7.42 -11.12
C GLN A 58 10.19 6.32 -12.16
N TYR A 59 10.64 5.13 -11.75
CA TYR A 59 10.80 4.00 -12.67
C TYR A 59 9.50 3.68 -13.41
N VAL A 60 8.38 3.60 -12.68
CA VAL A 60 7.07 3.33 -13.28
C VAL A 60 6.64 4.43 -14.25
N ASN A 61 6.92 5.69 -13.93
CA ASN A 61 6.64 6.82 -14.84
C ASN A 61 7.46 6.75 -16.14
N GLU A 62 8.71 6.32 -16.05
CA GLU A 62 9.61 6.19 -17.19
C GLU A 62 9.34 4.91 -18.04
N ASN A 63 8.74 3.88 -17.42
CA ASN A 63 8.52 2.56 -18.01
C ASN A 63 7.13 2.00 -17.69
N PRO A 64 6.03 2.71 -18.05
CA PRO A 64 4.67 2.31 -17.64
C PRO A 64 4.25 0.96 -18.24
N GLU A 65 4.80 0.58 -19.39
CA GLU A 65 4.49 -0.67 -20.08
C GLU A 65 5.43 -1.84 -19.70
N ALA A 66 6.34 -1.62 -18.75
CA ALA A 66 7.20 -2.71 -18.28
C ALA A 66 6.38 -3.74 -17.50
N GLU A 67 6.63 -5.03 -17.71
CA GLU A 67 5.92 -6.12 -17.06
C GLU A 67 5.97 -6.05 -15.53
N ASP A 68 7.06 -5.52 -15.00
CA ASP A 68 7.28 -5.36 -13.55
C ASP A 68 6.84 -3.99 -12.99
N ALA A 69 6.40 -3.05 -13.84
CA ALA A 69 5.97 -1.72 -13.40
C ALA A 69 4.87 -1.77 -12.32
N PRO A 70 3.78 -2.57 -12.47
CA PRO A 70 2.74 -2.64 -11.44
C PRO A 70 3.26 -3.22 -10.11
N ASN A 71 4.25 -4.13 -10.16
CA ASN A 71 4.85 -4.66 -8.95
C ASN A 71 5.64 -3.60 -8.16
N TRP A 72 6.39 -2.74 -8.86
CA TRP A 72 7.11 -1.64 -8.21
C TRP A 72 6.17 -0.58 -7.65
N LEU A 73 5.08 -0.28 -8.36
CA LEU A 73 4.07 0.66 -7.88
C LEU A 73 3.32 0.12 -6.66
N PHE A 74 3.02 -1.18 -6.65
CA PHE A 74 2.41 -1.83 -5.50
C PHE A 74 3.34 -1.82 -4.27
N LYS A 75 4.64 -2.10 -4.44
CA LYS A 75 5.63 -1.96 -3.36
C LYS A 75 5.72 -0.52 -2.83
N ALA A 76 5.66 0.47 -3.72
CA ALA A 76 5.60 1.87 -3.32
C ALA A 76 4.36 2.17 -2.48
N LEU A 77 3.19 1.60 -2.83
CA LEU A 77 1.95 1.71 -2.06
C LEU A 77 2.09 1.05 -0.68
N GLU A 78 2.55 -0.20 -0.61
CA GLU A 78 2.74 -0.93 0.66
C GLU A 78 3.61 -0.13 1.64
N ILE A 79 4.73 0.41 1.17
CA ILE A 79 5.63 1.21 2.00
C ILE A 79 4.96 2.53 2.42
N SER A 80 4.30 3.20 1.49
CA SER A 80 3.67 4.50 1.74
C SER A 80 2.54 4.40 2.76
N VAL A 81 1.72 3.37 2.68
CA VAL A 81 0.64 3.11 3.64
C VAL A 81 1.19 3.00 5.07
N GLY A 82 2.35 2.38 5.25
CA GLY A 82 2.96 2.20 6.57
C GLY A 82 3.72 3.42 7.10
N TYR A 83 4.42 4.15 6.24
CA TYR A 83 5.49 5.05 6.66
C TYR A 83 5.38 6.49 6.18
N LEU A 84 4.52 6.79 5.18
CA LEU A 84 4.40 8.13 4.63
C LEU A 84 3.07 8.80 5.00
N GLU A 85 2.98 10.09 4.64
CA GLU A 85 1.74 10.84 4.79
C GLU A 85 0.63 10.25 3.94
N PRO A 86 -0.63 10.24 4.44
CA PRO A 86 -1.77 9.61 3.77
C PRO A 86 -1.93 10.00 2.31
N GLN A 87 -1.70 11.27 1.98
CA GLN A 87 -1.86 11.78 0.62
C GLN A 87 -0.94 11.08 -0.39
N LYS A 88 0.30 10.77 0.00
CA LYS A 88 1.25 10.06 -0.87
C LYS A 88 0.77 8.63 -1.17
N ALA A 89 0.25 7.92 -0.17
CA ALA A 89 -0.31 6.59 -0.36
C ALA A 89 -1.56 6.62 -1.27
N ILE A 90 -2.42 7.64 -1.13
CA ILE A 90 -3.59 7.83 -1.99
C ILE A 90 -3.16 8.02 -3.45
N GLU A 91 -2.24 8.95 -3.72
CA GLU A 91 -1.75 9.21 -5.08
C GLU A 91 -1.17 7.96 -5.76
N ILE A 92 -0.39 7.18 -5.01
CA ILE A 92 0.21 5.95 -5.53
C ILE A 92 -0.85 4.87 -5.76
N GLY A 93 -1.81 4.73 -4.82
CA GLY A 93 -2.91 3.77 -4.93
C GLY A 93 -3.81 4.08 -6.12
N GLU A 94 -4.27 5.31 -6.26
CA GLU A 94 -5.08 5.74 -7.41
C GLU A 94 -4.37 5.43 -8.73
N LYS A 95 -3.08 5.76 -8.84
CA LYS A 95 -2.30 5.44 -10.02
C LYS A 95 -2.20 3.93 -10.31
N LEU A 96 -2.06 3.09 -9.27
CA LEU A 96 -2.06 1.64 -9.43
C LEU A 96 -3.41 1.14 -9.97
N PHE A 97 -4.52 1.63 -9.38
CA PHE A 97 -5.87 1.17 -9.73
C PHE A 97 -6.30 1.61 -11.13
N GLU A 98 -5.88 2.81 -11.56
CA GLU A 98 -6.21 3.35 -12.86
C GLU A 98 -5.37 2.74 -14.00
N ASN A 99 -4.06 2.59 -13.78
CA ASN A 99 -3.14 2.19 -14.85
C ASN A 99 -2.94 0.68 -14.93
N TYR A 100 -3.17 -0.06 -13.82
CA TYR A 100 -2.94 -1.49 -13.75
C TYR A 100 -4.11 -2.25 -13.12
N PRO A 101 -5.35 -2.09 -13.65
CA PRO A 101 -6.54 -2.75 -13.08
C PRO A 101 -6.43 -4.27 -13.10
N ASP A 102 -5.76 -4.85 -14.11
CA ASP A 102 -5.60 -6.30 -14.26
C ASP A 102 -4.43 -6.89 -13.45
N TYR A 103 -3.72 -6.06 -12.69
CA TYR A 103 -2.64 -6.57 -11.84
C TYR A 103 -3.22 -7.32 -10.63
N GLY A 104 -2.79 -8.58 -10.43
CA GLY A 104 -3.38 -9.47 -9.42
C GLY A 104 -3.37 -8.96 -7.97
N LYS A 105 -2.53 -7.95 -7.65
CA LYS A 105 -2.51 -7.32 -6.32
C LYS A 105 -3.29 -6.01 -6.25
N THR A 106 -3.94 -5.56 -7.30
CA THR A 106 -4.75 -4.34 -7.27
C THR A 106 -5.88 -4.42 -6.24
N PRO A 107 -6.64 -5.54 -6.11
CA PRO A 107 -7.67 -5.65 -5.08
C PRO A 107 -7.13 -5.52 -3.64
N VAL A 108 -6.00 -6.15 -3.33
CA VAL A 108 -5.39 -6.00 -2.00
C VAL A 108 -4.90 -4.57 -1.77
N GLY A 109 -4.35 -3.90 -2.77
CA GLY A 109 -3.97 -2.49 -2.69
C GLY A 109 -5.15 -1.58 -2.38
N MET A 110 -6.30 -1.82 -3.01
CA MET A 110 -7.55 -1.09 -2.71
C MET A 110 -8.00 -1.32 -1.27
N PHE A 111 -7.99 -2.57 -0.82
CA PHE A 111 -8.36 -2.91 0.55
C PHE A 111 -7.43 -2.26 1.59
N MET A 112 -6.12 -2.32 1.36
CA MET A 112 -5.11 -1.67 2.23
C MET A 112 -5.32 -0.16 2.31
N LEU A 113 -5.56 0.51 1.18
CA LEU A 113 -5.79 1.95 1.15
C LEU A 113 -7.09 2.32 1.89
N GLY A 114 -8.15 1.52 1.72
CA GLY A 114 -9.42 1.69 2.43
C GLY A 114 -9.24 1.62 3.95
N THR A 115 -8.64 0.53 4.42
CA THR A 115 -8.49 0.25 5.87
C THR A 115 -7.45 1.15 6.52
N MET A 116 -6.21 1.10 6.04
CA MET A 116 -5.08 1.69 6.76
C MET A 116 -4.96 3.20 6.54
N VAL A 117 -5.53 3.72 5.45
CA VAL A 117 -5.43 5.15 5.14
C VAL A 117 -6.75 5.86 5.38
N TYR A 118 -7.83 5.47 4.69
CA TYR A 118 -9.09 6.18 4.82
C TYR A 118 -9.77 5.95 6.17
N GLU A 119 -9.80 4.70 6.70
CA GLU A 119 -10.37 4.44 8.02
C GLU A 119 -9.42 4.88 9.14
N ASP A 120 -8.24 4.26 9.22
CA ASP A 120 -7.39 4.36 10.42
C ASP A 120 -6.70 5.72 10.52
N LYS A 121 -6.08 6.21 9.41
CA LYS A 121 -5.29 7.46 9.47
C LYS A 121 -6.15 8.71 9.32
N LEU A 122 -7.18 8.68 8.49
CA LEU A 122 -7.96 9.88 8.12
C LEU A 122 -9.35 9.91 8.78
N GLY A 123 -9.91 8.77 9.21
CA GLY A 123 -11.29 8.69 9.69
C GLY A 123 -12.33 9.00 8.62
N GLU A 124 -11.95 8.90 7.33
CA GLU A 124 -12.80 9.20 6.17
C GLU A 124 -13.64 7.98 5.77
N LEU A 125 -14.50 7.53 6.68
CA LEU A 125 -15.30 6.30 6.53
C LEU A 125 -16.11 6.26 5.23
N GLY A 126 -16.58 7.41 4.74
CA GLY A 126 -17.30 7.50 3.46
C GLY A 126 -16.41 7.13 2.27
N LYS A 127 -15.16 7.55 2.26
CA LYS A 127 -14.19 7.21 1.19
C LYS A 127 -13.74 5.75 1.30
N ALA A 128 -13.51 5.24 2.51
CA ALA A 128 -13.22 3.84 2.74
C ALA A 128 -14.34 2.96 2.16
N LYS A 129 -15.60 3.27 2.49
CA LYS A 129 -16.77 2.55 1.96
C LYS A 129 -16.82 2.57 0.43
N MET A 130 -16.66 3.73 -0.19
CA MET A 130 -16.66 3.86 -1.65
C MET A 130 -15.57 2.99 -2.30
N LEU A 131 -14.39 2.93 -1.69
CA LEU A 131 -13.29 2.13 -2.21
C LEU A 131 -13.56 0.63 -2.06
N TYR A 132 -14.16 0.19 -0.95
CA TYR A 132 -14.59 -1.20 -0.76
C TYR A 132 -15.70 -1.61 -1.73
N GLU A 133 -16.71 -0.75 -1.94
CA GLU A 133 -17.77 -0.98 -2.91
C GLU A 133 -17.21 -1.11 -4.34
N LYS A 134 -16.23 -0.26 -4.70
CA LYS A 134 -15.52 -0.35 -5.97
C LYS A 134 -14.73 -1.65 -6.09
N LEU A 135 -13.99 -2.07 -5.05
CA LEU A 135 -13.27 -3.34 -5.03
C LEU A 135 -14.22 -4.52 -5.29
N ILE A 136 -15.36 -4.57 -4.58
CA ILE A 136 -16.36 -5.64 -4.72
C ILE A 136 -16.95 -5.67 -6.14
N ALA A 137 -17.22 -4.50 -6.72
CA ALA A 137 -17.79 -4.38 -8.05
C ALA A 137 -16.81 -4.78 -9.16
N ASP A 138 -15.56 -4.30 -9.07
CA ASP A 138 -14.56 -4.49 -10.11
C ASP A 138 -13.87 -5.87 -10.02
N TYR A 139 -13.78 -6.44 -8.80
CA TYR A 139 -13.07 -7.69 -8.52
C TYR A 139 -13.89 -8.68 -7.69
N PRO A 140 -15.10 -9.08 -8.14
CA PRO A 140 -16.02 -9.92 -7.36
C PRO A 140 -15.44 -11.29 -7.01
N ASP A 141 -14.53 -11.81 -7.83
CA ASP A 141 -13.86 -13.11 -7.63
C ASP A 141 -12.58 -13.03 -6.80
N SER A 142 -12.18 -11.84 -6.35
CA SER A 142 -11.03 -11.65 -5.48
C SER A 142 -11.31 -12.15 -4.07
N GLU A 143 -10.29 -12.76 -3.42
CA GLU A 143 -10.35 -13.10 -1.99
C GLU A 143 -10.64 -11.88 -1.09
N PHE A 144 -10.36 -10.67 -1.57
CA PHE A 144 -10.62 -9.42 -0.85
C PHE A 144 -12.07 -8.91 -0.99
N ALA A 145 -12.85 -9.40 -1.95
CA ALA A 145 -14.25 -8.98 -2.09
C ALA A 145 -15.10 -9.32 -0.84
N PRO A 146 -15.11 -10.56 -0.32
CA PRO A 146 -15.84 -10.87 0.91
C PRO A 146 -15.26 -10.15 2.14
N VAL A 147 -13.95 -9.91 2.18
CA VAL A 147 -13.31 -9.15 3.27
C VAL A 147 -13.75 -7.69 3.25
N ALA A 148 -13.79 -7.06 2.07
CA ALA A 148 -14.28 -5.70 1.90
C ALA A 148 -15.77 -5.57 2.27
N GLN A 149 -16.58 -6.59 1.95
CA GLN A 149 -17.99 -6.62 2.36
C GLN A 149 -18.13 -6.65 3.89
N GLN A 150 -17.31 -7.44 4.57
CA GLN A 150 -17.30 -7.47 6.04
C GLN A 150 -16.80 -6.15 6.63
N ALA A 151 -15.79 -5.53 6.00
CA ALA A 151 -15.31 -4.21 6.41
C ALA A 151 -16.41 -3.16 6.34
N ILE A 152 -17.22 -3.13 5.27
CA ILE A 152 -18.37 -2.22 5.16
C ILE A 152 -19.38 -2.45 6.29
N LEU A 153 -19.67 -3.70 6.67
CA LEU A 153 -20.60 -4.01 7.75
C LEU A 153 -20.09 -3.53 9.12
N ASN A 154 -18.79 -3.51 9.31
CA ASN A 154 -18.14 -3.12 10.56
C ASN A 154 -17.69 -1.66 10.59
N LEU A 155 -17.88 -0.94 9.49
CA LEU A 155 -17.36 0.41 9.31
C LEU A 155 -17.87 1.37 10.40
N GLY A 156 -16.95 1.97 11.14
CA GLY A 156 -17.24 2.91 12.22
C GLY A 156 -17.70 2.28 13.53
N LYS A 157 -17.73 0.94 13.63
CA LYS A 157 -18.02 0.24 14.87
C LYS A 157 -16.76 0.08 15.71
N THR A 158 -16.93 0.14 17.03
CA THR A 158 -15.85 -0.20 17.95
C THR A 158 -15.64 -1.72 18.03
N PRO A 159 -14.47 -2.21 18.45
CA PRO A 159 -14.23 -3.63 18.67
C PRO A 159 -15.27 -4.27 19.63
N GLU A 160 -15.69 -3.54 20.66
CA GLU A 160 -16.70 -3.99 21.63
C GLU A 160 -18.07 -4.16 21.00
N GLU A 161 -18.45 -3.27 20.07
CA GLU A 161 -19.71 -3.38 19.34
C GLU A 161 -19.68 -4.59 18.40
N ILE A 162 -18.57 -4.83 17.70
CA ILE A 162 -18.40 -5.99 16.82
C ILE A 162 -18.51 -7.30 17.63
N ILE A 163 -17.83 -7.39 18.78
CA ILE A 163 -17.87 -8.55 19.67
C ILE A 163 -19.28 -8.80 20.16
N ARG A 164 -19.98 -7.77 20.63
CA ARG A 164 -21.36 -7.87 21.11
C ARG A 164 -22.31 -8.41 20.02
N GLU A 165 -22.23 -7.86 18.80
CA GLU A 165 -23.06 -8.34 17.69
C GLU A 165 -22.77 -9.79 17.34
N PHE A 166 -21.51 -10.21 17.39
CA PHE A 166 -21.13 -11.60 17.17
C PHE A 166 -21.68 -12.54 18.27
N GLU A 167 -21.64 -12.14 19.53
CA GLU A 167 -22.22 -12.89 20.65
C GLU A 167 -23.73 -12.99 20.52
N GLU A 168 -24.42 -11.91 20.16
CA GLU A 168 -25.86 -11.88 19.94
C GLU A 168 -26.28 -12.82 18.80
N MET A 169 -25.56 -12.83 17.67
CA MET A 169 -25.81 -13.76 16.57
C MET A 169 -25.64 -15.22 16.98
N ASN A 170 -24.60 -15.56 17.69
CA ASN A 170 -24.35 -16.93 18.17
C ASN A 170 -25.37 -17.40 19.19
N LEU A 171 -25.93 -16.49 20.00
CA LEU A 171 -27.01 -16.81 20.92
C LEU A 171 -28.33 -17.15 20.18
N ILE A 172 -28.60 -16.45 19.07
CA ILE A 172 -29.79 -16.72 18.25
C ILE A 172 -29.68 -18.09 17.57
N ASP A 173 -28.50 -18.44 17.02
CA ASP A 173 -28.26 -19.71 16.37
C ASP A 173 -28.24 -20.91 17.36
N SER A 174 -28.05 -20.66 18.65
CA SER A 174 -28.06 -21.67 19.69
C SER A 174 -29.47 -22.01 20.27
N VAL A 175 -30.51 -21.28 19.87
CA VAL A 175 -31.88 -21.56 20.29
C VAL A 175 -32.49 -22.66 19.40
N PRO A 176 -32.79 -23.86 19.93
CA PRO A 176 -33.42 -24.91 19.13
C PRO A 176 -34.80 -24.44 18.64
N ALA A 177 -35.06 -24.65 17.36
CA ALA A 177 -36.39 -24.42 16.80
C ALA A 177 -37.39 -25.27 17.56
N ILE A 178 -38.40 -24.62 18.19
CA ILE A 178 -39.49 -25.25 18.91
C ILE A 178 -40.49 -25.84 17.89
#